data_e25151b8470905f1cf00e22f650bff66
#
_entry.id   e25151b8470905f1cf00e22f650bff66
#
_cell.length_a   1.000
_cell.length_b   1.000
_cell.length_c   1.000
_cell.angle_alpha   90.00
_cell.angle_beta   90.00
_cell.angle_gamma   90.00
#
_symmetry.space_group_name_H-M   'P 1'
#
loop_
_entity.id
_entity.type
_entity.pdbx_description
1 polymer ?
#
loop_
_entity_poly.entity_id
_entity_poly.type
_entity_poly.pdbx_seq_one_letter_code
_entity_poly.pdbx_strand_id
1 'polypeptide(L)'
;MTIFAVSSGRPPAAIAVIRVSGPQAFVAAEALAGPLPVPRHASLRGLRDTDGALLDRALVIVFPGPTTATGEDLVEFLATVVAQ
;
A
#
# COMPACT_ATOMS: atom_id res chain seq x y z
N MET A 1 -2.81 -13.07 -6.80
CA MET A 1 -2.45 -11.88 -6.02
C MET A 1 -2.82 -12.10 -4.57
N THR A 2 -1.93 -11.79 -3.68
CA THR A 2 -2.16 -11.94 -2.25
C THR A 2 -2.20 -10.58 -1.58
N ILE A 3 -3.22 -10.35 -0.77
CA ILE A 3 -3.40 -9.10 -0.02
C ILE A 3 -3.60 -9.47 1.43
N PHE A 4 -2.85 -8.83 2.33
CA PHE A 4 -3.20 -8.87 3.74
C PHE A 4 -2.85 -7.56 4.44
N ALA A 5 -3.55 -7.30 5.52
CA ALA A 5 -3.40 -6.08 6.30
C ALA A 5 -3.09 -6.41 7.74
N VAL A 6 -2.19 -5.63 8.32
CA VAL A 6 -1.82 -5.74 9.73
C VAL A 6 -1.95 -4.36 10.36
N SER A 7 -2.60 -4.30 11.51
CA SER A 7 -2.65 -3.08 12.32
C SER A 7 -1.72 -3.21 13.49
N SER A 8 -1.01 -2.12 13.80
CA SER A 8 -0.17 -2.04 14.98
C SER A 8 -0.41 -0.73 15.70
N GLY A 9 -0.12 -0.71 17.01
CA GLY A 9 -0.39 0.44 17.85
C GLY A 9 -1.74 0.32 18.55
N ARG A 10 -2.03 1.28 19.42
CA ARG A 10 -3.27 1.31 20.20
C ARG A 10 -4.12 2.51 19.81
N PRO A 11 -5.46 2.36 19.82
CA PRO A 11 -6.33 3.51 19.65
C PRO A 11 -6.01 4.61 20.68
N PRO A 12 -6.19 5.92 20.33
CA PRO A 12 -6.85 6.39 19.11
C PRO A 12 -5.98 6.41 17.85
N ALA A 13 -4.72 6.04 17.94
CA ALA A 13 -3.85 6.04 16.78
C ALA A 13 -3.19 4.68 16.61
N ALA A 14 -3.22 4.17 15.38
CA ALA A 14 -2.57 2.93 14.99
C ALA A 14 -2.05 3.06 13.56
N ILE A 15 -1.08 2.23 13.20
CA ILE A 15 -0.60 2.15 11.83
C ILE A 15 -1.13 0.87 11.21
N ALA A 16 -1.79 1.00 10.08
CA ALA A 16 -2.21 -0.13 9.26
C ALA A 16 -1.22 -0.31 8.12
N VAL A 17 -0.74 -1.53 7.94
CA VAL A 17 0.13 -1.89 6.83
C VAL A 17 -0.63 -2.85 5.94
N ILE A 18 -0.80 -2.48 4.67
CA ILE A 18 -1.45 -3.32 3.67
C ILE A 18 -0.40 -3.72 2.67
N ARG A 19 -0.27 -5.02 2.44
CA ARG A 19 0.67 -5.58 1.48
C ARG A 19 -0.05 -6.25 0.36
N VAL A 20 0.34 -5.92 -0.87
CA VAL A 20 -0.17 -6.54 -2.08
C VAL A 20 1.01 -7.17 -2.79
N SER A 21 0.97 -8.48 -3.00
CA SER A 21 2.05 -9.18 -3.69
C SER A 21 1.51 -10.04 -4.82
N GLY A 22 2.37 -10.37 -5.78
CA GLY A 22 2.03 -11.22 -6.90
C GLY A 22 2.29 -10.53 -8.24
N PRO A 23 2.04 -11.24 -9.36
CA PRO A 23 2.30 -10.70 -10.70
C PRO A 23 1.49 -9.45 -11.03
N GLN A 24 0.34 -9.28 -10.38
CA GLN A 24 -0.55 -8.14 -10.63
C GLN A 24 -0.46 -7.06 -9.56
N ALA A 25 0.52 -7.15 -8.66
CA ALA A 25 0.62 -6.23 -7.52
C ALA A 25 0.76 -4.78 -7.97
N PHE A 26 1.63 -4.51 -8.94
CA PHE A 26 1.85 -3.14 -9.42
C PHE A 26 0.63 -2.59 -10.16
N VAL A 27 -0.03 -3.41 -10.96
CA VAL A 27 -1.25 -3.00 -11.67
C VAL A 27 -2.35 -2.63 -10.66
N ALA A 28 -2.56 -3.47 -9.65
CA ALA A 28 -3.56 -3.23 -8.63
C ALA A 28 -3.24 -1.97 -7.81
N ALA A 29 -1.98 -1.81 -7.42
CA ALA A 29 -1.56 -0.66 -6.64
C ALA A 29 -1.67 0.65 -7.43
N GLU A 30 -1.31 0.62 -8.70
CA GLU A 30 -1.42 1.80 -9.57
C GLU A 30 -2.87 2.22 -9.78
N ALA A 31 -3.78 1.26 -9.86
CA ALA A 31 -5.21 1.55 -9.95
C ALA A 31 -5.72 2.30 -8.71
N LEU A 32 -5.16 2.00 -7.55
CA LEU A 32 -5.58 2.61 -6.29
C LEU A 32 -4.86 3.93 -6.00
N ALA A 33 -3.56 3.99 -6.25
CA ALA A 33 -2.70 5.08 -5.80
C ALA A 33 -2.20 6.00 -6.93
N GLY A 34 -2.52 5.68 -8.18
CA GLY A 34 -1.98 6.39 -9.34
C GLY A 34 -0.54 5.97 -9.63
N PRO A 35 0.22 6.77 -10.37
CA PRO A 35 1.59 6.41 -10.74
C PRO A 35 2.42 6.02 -9.52
N LEU A 36 3.09 4.87 -9.62
CA LEU A 36 3.85 4.34 -8.49
C LEU A 36 5.16 5.09 -8.30
N PRO A 37 5.64 5.21 -7.04
CA PRO A 37 6.91 5.87 -6.78
C PRO A 37 8.10 5.04 -7.24
N VAL A 38 9.27 5.65 -7.21
CA VAL A 38 10.54 4.95 -7.45
C VAL A 38 10.68 3.79 -6.48
N PRO A 39 11.11 2.60 -6.94
CA PRO A 39 11.25 1.44 -6.07
C PRO A 39 12.03 1.73 -4.79
N ARG A 40 11.56 1.17 -3.68
CA ARG A 40 12.15 1.24 -2.35
C ARG A 40 12.21 2.64 -1.73
N HIS A 41 11.47 3.59 -2.29
CA HIS A 41 11.31 4.93 -1.73
C HIS A 41 9.87 5.14 -1.30
N ALA A 42 9.66 5.51 -0.04
CA ALA A 42 8.33 5.82 0.47
C ALA A 42 7.86 7.15 -0.10
N SER A 43 6.63 7.20 -0.56
CA SER A 43 6.03 8.41 -1.10
C SER A 43 4.58 8.51 -0.68
N LEU A 44 4.16 9.68 -0.25
CA LEU A 44 2.78 9.91 0.16
C LEU A 44 1.88 9.96 -1.09
N ARG A 45 0.82 9.18 -1.08
CA ARG A 45 -0.14 9.11 -2.19
C ARG A 45 -1.56 9.12 -1.65
N GLY A 46 -2.46 9.72 -2.43
CA GLY A 46 -3.89 9.58 -2.20
C GLY A 46 -4.39 8.27 -2.79
N LEU A 47 -5.10 7.50 -1.99
CA LEU A 47 -5.73 6.27 -2.43
C LEU A 47 -7.16 6.60 -2.85
N ARG A 48 -7.54 6.21 -4.06
CA ARG A 48 -8.82 6.59 -4.65
C ARG A 48 -9.58 5.37 -5.13
N ASP A 49 -10.90 5.46 -5.06
CA ASP A 49 -11.77 4.44 -5.64
C ASP A 49 -11.90 4.62 -7.16
N THR A 50 -12.70 3.77 -7.78
CA THR A 50 -12.88 3.79 -9.23
C THR A 50 -13.56 5.06 -9.74
N ASP A 51 -14.25 5.78 -8.87
CA ASP A 51 -14.92 7.05 -9.20
C ASP A 51 -13.99 8.25 -8.97
N GLY A 52 -12.78 8.01 -8.51
CA GLY A 52 -11.81 9.06 -8.23
C GLY A 52 -11.95 9.71 -6.86
N ALA A 53 -12.85 9.21 -6.01
CA ALA A 53 -13.02 9.74 -4.67
C ALA A 53 -11.85 9.33 -3.78
N LEU A 54 -11.36 10.28 -2.98
CA LEU A 54 -10.26 10.02 -2.06
C LEU A 54 -10.73 9.15 -0.91
N LEU A 55 -10.13 7.97 -0.77
CA LEU A 55 -10.43 7.05 0.33
C LEU A 55 -9.55 7.34 1.54
N ASP A 56 -8.26 7.59 1.31
CA ASP A 56 -7.30 7.83 2.37
C ASP A 56 -5.99 8.29 1.74
N ARG A 57 -5.03 8.62 2.60
CA ARG A 57 -3.64 8.88 2.18
C ARG A 57 -2.73 7.89 2.88
N ALA A 58 -1.73 7.42 2.15
CA ALA A 58 -0.80 6.43 2.67
C ALA A 58 0.59 6.65 2.11
N LEU A 59 1.58 6.21 2.85
CA LEU A 59 2.92 6.04 2.31
C LEU A 59 2.92 4.78 1.46
N VAL A 60 3.40 4.88 0.24
CA VAL A 60 3.46 3.78 -0.70
C VAL A 60 4.92 3.44 -0.96
N ILE A 61 5.26 2.17 -0.82
CA ILE A 61 6.60 1.67 -1.09
C ILE A 61 6.48 0.49 -2.05
N VAL A 62 7.25 0.52 -3.13
CA VAL A 62 7.24 -0.49 -4.18
C VAL A 62 8.50 -1.33 -4.08
N PHE A 63 8.35 -2.64 -4.12
CA PHE A 63 9.46 -3.59 -4.09
C PHE A 63 9.35 -4.54 -5.28
N PRO A 64 10.14 -4.32 -6.34
CA PRO A 64 10.15 -5.26 -7.46
C PRO A 64 10.77 -6.60 -7.04
N GLY A 65 10.14 -7.72 -7.44
CA GLY A 65 10.72 -9.03 -7.23
C GLY A 65 11.97 -9.24 -8.07
N PRO A 66 12.70 -10.34 -7.82
CA PRO A 66 12.44 -11.38 -6.84
C PRO A 66 13.02 -11.13 -5.45
N THR A 67 13.74 -10.03 -5.23
CA THR A 67 14.42 -9.75 -3.94
C THR A 67 13.47 -9.11 -2.93
N THR A 68 12.34 -9.77 -2.69
CA THR A 68 11.31 -9.33 -1.76
C THR A 68 10.98 -10.42 -0.75
N ALA A 69 10.20 -10.07 0.27
CA ALA A 69 9.78 -11.03 1.28
C ALA A 69 9.00 -12.21 0.69
N THR A 70 8.26 -11.99 -0.39
CA THR A 70 7.44 -13.04 -1.03
C THR A 70 8.11 -13.63 -2.27
N GLY A 71 9.22 -13.05 -2.76
CA GLY A 71 9.85 -13.42 -4.02
C GLY A 71 9.14 -12.87 -5.25
N GLU A 72 8.07 -12.11 -5.06
CA GLU A 72 7.26 -11.53 -6.12
C GLU A 72 7.26 -10.01 -6.01
N ASP A 73 6.65 -9.34 -6.98
CA ASP A 73 6.42 -7.90 -6.87
C ASP A 73 5.55 -7.61 -5.64
N LEU A 74 5.92 -6.60 -4.89
CA LEU A 74 5.27 -6.27 -3.63
C LEU A 74 5.07 -4.78 -3.52
N VAL A 75 3.91 -4.36 -3.04
CA VAL A 75 3.63 -2.97 -2.71
C VAL A 75 3.12 -2.90 -1.28
N GLU A 76 3.66 -1.99 -0.50
CA GLU A 76 3.18 -1.74 0.87
C GLU A 76 2.52 -0.37 0.94
N PHE A 77 1.38 -0.34 1.62
CA PHE A 77 0.66 0.90 1.95
C PHE A 77 0.63 1.04 3.47
N LEU A 78 1.18 2.15 3.96
CA LEU A 78 1.20 2.44 5.39
C LEU A 78 0.30 3.64 5.65
N ALA A 79 -0.76 3.43 6.40
CA ALA A 79 -1.75 4.46 6.71
C ALA A 79 -1.92 4.58 8.22
N THR A 80 -2.22 5.80 8.67
CA THR A 80 -2.58 6.03 10.07
C THR A 80 -4.07 5.82 10.23
N VAL A 81 -4.43 4.97 11.17
CA VAL A 81 -5.84 4.69 11.52
C VAL A 81 -6.13 5.39 12.84
N VAL A 82 -7.21 6.15 12.87
CA VAL A 82 -7.65 6.83 14.08
C VAL A 82 -8.97 6.22 14.53
N ALA A 83 -9.03 5.75 15.76
CA ALA A 83 -10.25 5.20 16.33
C ALA A 83 -11.24 6.33 16.62
N GLN A 84 -12.52 6.06 16.38
CA GLN A 84 -13.60 7.01 16.60
C GLN A 84 -14.61 6.47 17.60
#